data_b836529857a9829485bcb7cd5617cb46
#
_entry.id   b836529857a9829485bcb7cd5617cb46
#
_cell.length_a   1.000
_cell.length_b   1.000
_cell.length_c   1.000
_cell.angle_alpha   90.00
_cell.angle_beta   90.00
_cell.angle_gamma   90.00
#
_symmetry.space_group_name_H-M   'P 1'
#
loop_
_entity.id
_entity.type
_entity.pdbx_description
1 polymer ?
#
loop_
_entity_poly.entity_id
_entity_poly.type
_entity_poly.pdbx_seq_one_letter_code
_entity_poly.pdbx_strand_id
1 'polypeptide(L)'
;MSARTTQLRNTVQTIHRCKAVHVKSVPVIEMFWQKVAWDGVVEVFRLAGHPKAKRCYAWSYTEGKETRFVTVLEVPPVESAQTAVRAAIASEAKK
;
A
#
# COMPACT_ATOMS: atom_id res chain seq x y z
N MET A 1 12.28 -13.08 -1.15
CA MET A 1 10.99 -12.39 -1.19
C MET A 1 9.86 -13.41 -1.23
N SER A 2 8.79 -13.19 -0.49
CA SER A 2 7.64 -14.08 -0.54
C SER A 2 6.88 -13.92 -1.87
N ALA A 3 6.07 -14.92 -2.21
CA ALA A 3 5.23 -14.85 -3.42
C ALA A 3 4.29 -13.65 -3.35
N ARG A 4 3.75 -13.33 -2.16
CA ARG A 4 2.88 -12.19 -1.94
C ARG A 4 3.61 -10.87 -2.23
N THR A 5 4.83 -10.71 -1.73
CA THR A 5 5.63 -9.51 -1.96
C THR A 5 5.97 -9.36 -3.43
N THR A 6 6.28 -10.47 -4.12
CA THR A 6 6.53 -10.46 -5.55
C THR A 6 5.30 -10.01 -6.34
N GLN A 7 4.11 -10.50 -5.99
CA GLN A 7 2.86 -10.10 -6.63
C GLN A 7 2.59 -8.61 -6.43
N LEU A 8 2.81 -8.11 -5.20
CA LEU A 8 2.64 -6.69 -4.89
C LEU A 8 3.62 -5.84 -5.69
N ARG A 9 4.90 -6.25 -5.76
CA ARG A 9 5.89 -5.54 -6.55
C ARG A 9 5.46 -5.46 -8.02
N ASN A 10 5.02 -6.59 -8.59
CA ASN A 10 4.59 -6.63 -9.98
C ASN A 10 3.38 -5.73 -10.21
N THR A 11 2.45 -5.71 -9.27
CA THR A 11 1.27 -4.84 -9.34
C THR A 11 1.68 -3.37 -9.31
N VAL A 12 2.58 -3.00 -8.41
CA VAL A 12 3.10 -1.62 -8.33
C VAL A 12 3.75 -1.22 -9.64
N GLN A 13 4.61 -2.08 -10.18
CA GLN A 13 5.31 -1.80 -11.44
C GLN A 13 4.34 -1.64 -12.62
N THR A 14 3.30 -2.46 -12.66
CA THR A 14 2.31 -2.40 -13.73
C THR A 14 1.46 -1.14 -13.64
N ILE A 15 0.95 -0.83 -12.44
CA ILE A 15 0.06 0.32 -12.24
C ILE A 15 0.79 1.63 -12.42
N HIS A 16 1.99 1.75 -11.86
CA HIS A 16 2.73 3.02 -11.85
C HIS A 16 3.78 3.11 -12.94
N ARG A 17 3.94 2.08 -13.76
CA ARG A 17 4.82 2.04 -14.93
C ARG A 17 6.26 2.43 -14.59
N CYS A 18 6.80 1.89 -13.53
CA CYS A 18 8.17 2.13 -13.10
C CYS A 18 8.70 0.89 -12.40
N LYS A 19 9.99 0.86 -12.12
CA LYS A 19 10.59 -0.23 -11.36
C LYS A 19 10.33 -0.02 -9.88
N ALA A 20 10.08 -1.12 -9.16
CA ALA A 20 9.86 -1.09 -7.73
C ALA A 20 10.79 -2.08 -7.03
N VAL A 21 11.42 -1.62 -5.96
CA VAL A 21 12.33 -2.43 -5.15
C VAL A 21 11.76 -2.50 -3.74
N HIS A 22 11.59 -3.70 -3.21
CA HIS A 22 11.07 -3.90 -1.86
C HIS A 22 12.08 -3.38 -0.83
N VAL A 23 11.60 -2.53 0.07
CA VAL A 23 12.41 -1.92 1.12
C VAL A 23 12.19 -2.61 2.46
N LYS A 24 10.93 -2.72 2.88
CA LYS A 24 10.58 -3.29 4.18
C LYS A 24 9.10 -3.62 4.25
N SER A 25 8.74 -4.41 5.26
CA SER A 25 7.37 -4.71 5.64
C SER A 25 7.07 -3.99 6.94
N VAL A 26 5.95 -3.28 7.00
CA VAL A 26 5.57 -2.48 8.18
C VAL A 26 4.21 -2.96 8.69
N PRO A 27 4.13 -3.48 9.92
CA PRO A 27 2.83 -3.79 10.51
C PRO A 27 2.11 -2.49 10.87
N VAL A 28 0.84 -2.41 10.52
CA VAL A 28 0.03 -1.21 10.74
C VAL A 28 -1.29 -1.63 11.38
N ILE A 29 -1.68 -0.90 12.43
CA ILE A 29 -3.00 -1.03 13.04
C ILE A 29 -3.60 0.37 13.04
N GLU A 30 -4.75 0.52 12.40
CA GLU A 30 -5.48 1.78 12.38
C GLU A 30 -6.75 1.65 13.20
N MET A 31 -6.91 2.53 14.17
CA MET A 31 -8.05 2.53 15.06
C MET A 31 -9.03 3.63 14.68
N PHE A 32 -10.32 3.34 14.83
CA PHE A 32 -11.38 4.33 14.66
C PHE A 32 -12.45 4.09 15.73
N TRP A 33 -12.64 5.08 16.59
CA TRP A 33 -13.62 4.99 17.66
C TRP A 33 -13.43 3.74 18.55
N GLN A 34 -12.20 3.47 18.97
CA GLN A 34 -11.84 2.34 19.83
C GLN A 34 -12.03 0.97 19.15
N LYS A 35 -12.27 0.95 17.84
CA LYS A 35 -12.36 -0.28 17.07
C LYS A 35 -11.22 -0.34 16.06
N VAL A 36 -10.76 -1.55 15.77
CA VAL A 36 -9.76 -1.74 14.74
C VAL A 36 -10.43 -1.54 13.37
N ALA A 37 -10.06 -0.46 12.69
CA ALA A 37 -10.56 -0.18 11.35
C ALA A 37 -9.73 -0.92 10.30
N TRP A 38 -8.45 -1.16 10.57
CA TRP A 38 -7.57 -1.87 9.66
C TRP A 38 -6.40 -2.46 10.44
N ASP A 39 -6.04 -3.69 10.11
CA ASP A 39 -4.91 -4.39 10.74
C ASP A 39 -4.25 -5.25 9.68
N GLY A 40 -2.96 -5.06 9.46
CA GLY A 40 -2.25 -5.84 8.47
C GLY A 40 -0.81 -5.39 8.30
N VAL A 41 -0.19 -5.85 7.23
CA VAL A 41 1.19 -5.54 6.90
C VAL A 41 1.23 -4.78 5.58
N VAL A 42 1.88 -3.62 5.59
CA VAL A 42 2.09 -2.79 4.42
C VAL A 42 3.50 -3.05 3.89
N GLU A 43 3.62 -3.37 2.61
CA GLU A 43 4.91 -3.50 1.95
C GLU A 43 5.33 -2.16 1.39
N VAL A 44 6.55 -1.76 1.68
CA VAL A 44 7.10 -0.48 1.22
C VAL A 44 8.04 -0.74 0.06
N PHE A 45 7.82 -0.04 -1.05
CA PHE A 45 8.65 -0.15 -2.25
C PHE A 45 9.27 1.20 -2.58
N ARG A 46 10.54 1.17 -2.98
CA ARG A 46 11.20 2.33 -3.56
C ARG A 46 10.96 2.29 -5.07
N LEU A 47 10.56 3.43 -5.63
CA LEU A 47 10.27 3.55 -7.05
C LEU A 47 11.44 4.17 -7.79
N ALA A 48 11.79 3.61 -8.94
CA ALA A 48 12.82 4.15 -9.81
C ALA A 48 12.14 4.65 -11.09
N GLY A 49 12.35 5.93 -11.40
CA GLY A 49 11.82 6.52 -12.62
C GLY A 49 10.40 7.06 -12.54
N HIS A 50 9.79 7.11 -11.35
CA HIS A 50 8.46 7.69 -11.21
C HIS A 50 8.58 9.22 -11.08
N PRO A 51 7.77 9.99 -11.83
CA PRO A 51 7.93 11.46 -11.87
C PRO A 51 7.48 12.18 -10.61
N LYS A 52 6.62 11.57 -9.79
CA LYS A 52 6.01 12.26 -8.65
C LYS A 52 6.34 11.67 -7.29
N ALA A 53 6.70 10.39 -7.22
CA ALA A 53 6.92 9.73 -5.95
C ALA A 53 8.17 8.87 -5.97
N LYS A 54 8.85 8.79 -4.81
CA LYS A 54 10.02 7.96 -4.63
C LYS A 54 9.69 6.63 -3.97
N ARG A 55 8.53 6.54 -3.31
CA ARG A 55 8.07 5.35 -2.60
C ARG A 55 6.61 5.07 -2.88
N CYS A 56 6.25 3.81 -2.68
CA CYS A 56 4.88 3.34 -2.81
C CYS A 56 4.61 2.37 -1.66
N TYR A 57 3.42 2.46 -1.10
CA TYR A 57 2.94 1.56 -0.08
C TYR A 57 1.90 0.64 -0.70
N ALA A 58 2.03 -0.65 -0.46
CA ALA A 58 1.15 -1.62 -1.10
C ALA A 58 0.77 -2.74 -0.14
N TRP A 59 -0.44 -3.24 -0.27
CA TRP A 59 -0.91 -4.39 0.48
C TRP A 59 -1.99 -5.11 -0.32
N SER A 60 -2.36 -6.29 0.16
CA SER A 60 -3.44 -7.06 -0.42
C SER A 60 -4.46 -7.40 0.66
N TYR A 61 -5.70 -7.61 0.24
CA TYR A 61 -6.75 -8.08 1.10
C TYR A 61 -7.65 -9.03 0.33
N THR A 62 -8.39 -9.86 1.06
CA THR A 62 -9.30 -10.82 0.45
C THR A 62 -10.72 -10.27 0.51
N GLU A 63 -11.40 -10.29 -0.63
CA GLU A 63 -12.82 -9.93 -0.72
C GLU A 63 -13.55 -11.08 -1.39
N GLY A 64 -14.33 -11.82 -0.59
CA GLY A 64 -14.93 -13.05 -1.07
C GLY A 64 -13.85 -14.07 -1.42
N LYS A 65 -13.82 -14.52 -2.67
CA LYS A 65 -12.80 -15.44 -3.16
C LYS A 65 -11.66 -14.75 -3.91
N GLU A 66 -11.74 -13.43 -4.02
CA GLU A 66 -10.76 -12.66 -4.78
C GLU A 66 -9.74 -11.99 -3.89
N THR A 67 -8.51 -11.90 -4.38
CA THR A 67 -7.47 -11.11 -3.76
C THR A 67 -7.42 -9.75 -4.44
N ARG A 68 -7.53 -8.69 -3.66
CA ARG A 68 -7.47 -7.31 -4.14
C ARG A 68 -6.15 -6.70 -3.72
N PHE A 69 -5.65 -5.80 -4.53
CA PHE A 69 -4.38 -5.11 -4.29
C PHE A 69 -4.62 -3.61 -4.18
N VAL A 70 -3.97 -2.99 -3.21
CA VAL A 70 -4.03 -1.54 -2.99
C VAL A 70 -2.62 -1.00 -3.10
N THR A 71 -2.45 0.07 -3.85
CA THR A 71 -1.18 0.79 -3.94
C THR A 71 -1.43 2.27 -3.66
N VAL A 72 -0.55 2.88 -2.86
CA VAL A 72 -0.64 4.30 -2.50
C VAL A 72 0.75 4.91 -2.69
N LEU A 73 0.82 5.93 -3.55
CA LEU A 73 2.08 6.65 -3.76
C LEU A 73 2.39 7.55 -2.58
N GLU A 74 3.68 7.70 -2.27
CA GLU A 74 4.13 8.62 -1.23
C GLU A 74 4.14 10.05 -1.79
N VAL A 75 2.96 10.63 -1.83
CA VAL A 75 2.75 12.02 -2.24
C VAL A 75 2.03 12.69 -1.07
N PRO A 76 2.46 13.87 -0.62
CA PRO A 76 1.81 14.52 0.52
C PRO A 76 0.30 14.58 0.39
N PRO A 77 -0.47 14.30 1.45
CA PRO A 77 -0.05 14.13 2.85
C PRO A 77 0.41 12.72 3.23
N VAL A 78 0.54 11.78 2.29
CA VAL A 78 1.03 10.42 2.58
C VAL A 78 2.54 10.47 2.76
N GLU A 79 3.01 10.07 3.95
CA GLU A 79 4.44 10.10 4.26
C GLU A 79 4.93 8.85 5.00
N SER A 80 4.03 7.91 5.28
CA SER A 80 4.35 6.67 5.99
C SER A 80 3.33 5.59 5.66
N ALA A 81 3.62 4.34 6.05
CA ALA A 81 2.69 3.23 5.90
C ALA A 81 1.37 3.52 6.61
N GLN A 82 1.42 4.12 7.81
CA GLN A 82 0.23 4.47 8.58
C GLN A 82 -0.64 5.48 7.83
N THR A 83 -0.04 6.56 7.32
CA THR A 83 -0.80 7.58 6.58
C THR A 83 -1.31 7.05 5.25
N ALA A 84 -0.60 6.10 4.63
CA ALA A 84 -1.07 5.46 3.41
C ALA A 84 -2.36 4.67 3.67
N VAL A 85 -2.43 3.92 4.77
CA VAL A 85 -3.63 3.19 5.17
C VAL A 85 -4.78 4.15 5.46
N ARG A 86 -4.52 5.23 6.17
CA ARG A 86 -5.53 6.26 6.45
C ARG A 86 -6.10 6.86 5.18
N ALA A 87 -5.24 7.16 4.22
CA ALA A 87 -5.68 7.73 2.94
C ALA A 87 -6.56 6.75 2.17
N ALA A 88 -6.21 5.47 2.18
CA ALA A 88 -7.01 4.44 1.52
C ALA A 88 -8.38 4.28 2.18
N ILE A 89 -8.44 4.27 3.51
CA ILE A 89 -9.70 4.19 4.25
C ILE A 89 -10.58 5.41 3.94
N ALA A 90 -10.00 6.59 3.94
CA ALA A 90 -10.74 7.82 3.62
C ALA A 90 -11.28 7.81 2.19
N SER A 91 -10.52 7.28 1.25
CA SER A 91 -10.95 7.14 -0.14
C SER A 91 -12.13 6.18 -0.28
N GLU A 92 -12.09 5.06 0.44
CA GLU A 92 -13.19 4.09 0.47
C GLU A 92 -14.47 4.71 1.06
N ALA A 93 -14.33 5.49 2.13
CA ALA A 93 -15.48 6.10 2.82
C ALA A 93 -16.21 7.13 1.96
N LYS A 94 -15.56 7.65 0.91
CA LYS A 94 -16.16 8.65 0.02
C LYS A 94 -16.91 8.06 -1.16
N LYS A 95 -16.86 6.77 -1.34
CA LYS A 95 -17.55 6.11 -2.45
C LYS A 95 -19.03 5.88 -2.19
#